data_f0ad9a0d73c89d506354af1ef3389a1c
#
_entry.id   f0ad9a0d73c89d506354af1ef3389a1c
#
_cell.length_a   1.000
_cell.length_b   1.000
_cell.length_c   1.000
_cell.angle_alpha   90.00
_cell.angle_beta   90.00
_cell.angle_gamma   90.00
#
_symmetry.space_group_name_H-M   'P 1'
#
loop_
_entity.id
_entity.type
_entity.pdbx_description
1 polymer ?
#
loop_
_entity_poly.entity_id
_entity_poly.type
_entity_poly.pdbx_seq_one_letter_code
_entity_poly.pdbx_strand_id
1 'polypeptide(L)'
;MRIEKSAPLLLSTLMIAVMLLSGCTEPEAKQVPTREGAIPPDAAKSTPETDANPPEVHSNEFRDPVPLPYPVNTAGAEDSPFILPDGDILYFFFTPDVRVPPEKQLLDGVTGIYISTKRNGLWSTPERIILQDPGRLALDGCEFVRGNVMWFCSAREGYTGVNLFTAMFEDGRWRDWHYAGDTLNKEYQVGEMHISVDGSKLYFHSSRAGGKGQLDIWVSEKMDGEWQTPQNVESVNSPENEGWPFITDDGGELWFTRTYKGTPSIFRSRRIGDEWSFPELIVSSFAGEPTLDGEGNLYFVHHFFRDGIMREADIYVAYHVSQNTAYHSISRLFAQMMKFHTKI
;
A
#
# COMPACT_ATOMS: atom_id res chain seq x y z
N MET A 1 41.56 22.34 95.22
CA MET A 1 42.96 22.54 94.93
C MET A 1 43.42 21.45 93.99
N ARG A 2 43.94 21.80 92.85
CA ARG A 2 44.45 21.03 91.69
C ARG A 2 43.55 19.93 91.08
N ILE A 3 43.14 20.33 89.86
CA ILE A 3 42.47 19.59 88.84
C ILE A 3 43.58 18.83 88.04
N GLU A 4 43.43 17.53 87.86
CA GLU A 4 44.17 16.83 86.79
C GLU A 4 43.16 16.38 85.70
N LYS A 5 43.53 16.74 84.49
CA LYS A 5 42.77 16.44 83.27
C LYS A 5 43.20 15.01 82.80
N SER A 6 42.26 14.13 82.58
CA SER A 6 42.45 12.92 81.79
C SER A 6 41.56 13.02 80.54
N ALA A 7 42.22 12.89 79.37
CA ALA A 7 41.61 12.93 78.07
C ALA A 7 40.83 11.61 77.74
N PRO A 8 39.74 11.64 77.10
CA PRO A 8 39.07 10.45 76.62
C PRO A 8 39.62 10.00 75.25
N LEU A 9 39.87 8.70 75.19
CA LEU A 9 40.23 7.93 74.03
C LEU A 9 39.13 7.97 72.99
N LEU A 10 39.42 8.44 71.79
CA LEU A 10 38.53 8.40 70.64
C LEU A 10 38.51 6.99 70.07
N LEU A 11 37.41 6.31 70.25
CA LEU A 11 37.11 5.06 69.55
C LEU A 11 36.40 5.43 68.21
N SER A 12 37.12 5.36 67.10
CA SER A 12 36.59 5.56 65.78
C SER A 12 35.82 4.31 65.32
N THR A 13 34.52 4.34 65.41
CA THR A 13 33.63 3.34 64.78
C THR A 13 33.53 3.60 63.29
N LEU A 14 34.16 2.77 62.50
CA LEU A 14 34.06 2.74 61.04
C LEU A 14 32.70 2.13 60.68
N MET A 15 31.70 2.98 60.36
CA MET A 15 30.44 2.57 59.78
C MET A 15 30.66 2.26 58.28
N ILE A 16 30.74 1.00 57.91
CA ILE A 16 30.68 0.55 56.52
C ILE A 16 29.21 0.67 56.07
N ALA A 17 28.90 1.75 55.36
CA ALA A 17 27.64 1.87 54.63
C ALA A 17 27.68 0.93 53.40
N VAL A 18 27.04 -0.23 53.52
CA VAL A 18 26.74 -1.08 52.37
C VAL A 18 25.63 -0.38 51.58
N MET A 19 26.00 0.39 50.53
CA MET A 19 25.04 0.83 49.51
C MET A 19 24.60 -0.42 48.75
N LEU A 20 23.43 -0.90 49.06
CA LEU A 20 22.66 -1.77 48.15
C LEU A 20 22.30 -0.93 46.95
N LEU A 21 23.12 -1.00 45.90
CA LEU A 21 22.73 -0.59 44.53
C LEU A 21 21.62 -1.54 44.08
N SER A 22 20.39 -1.21 44.43
CA SER A 22 19.24 -1.76 43.73
C SER A 22 19.32 -1.20 42.31
N GLY A 23 19.95 -1.95 41.41
CA GLY A 23 19.87 -1.68 40.00
C GLY A 23 18.40 -1.79 39.59
N CYS A 24 17.71 -0.65 39.49
CA CYS A 24 16.54 -0.56 38.64
C CYS A 24 17.04 -0.82 37.23
N THR A 25 16.96 -2.04 36.76
CA THR A 25 16.97 -2.32 35.33
C THR A 25 15.71 -1.65 34.80
N GLU A 26 15.86 -0.50 34.14
CA GLU A 26 14.79 0.01 33.28
C GLU A 26 14.35 -1.17 32.41
N PRO A 27 13.02 -1.41 32.25
CA PRO A 27 12.57 -2.43 31.33
C PRO A 27 13.17 -2.08 29.97
N GLU A 28 13.98 -2.99 29.41
CA GLU A 28 14.46 -2.86 28.04
C GLU A 28 13.26 -2.50 27.17
N ALA A 29 13.27 -1.30 26.60
CA ALA A 29 12.27 -0.91 25.62
C ALA A 29 12.30 -2.00 24.54
N LYS A 30 11.22 -2.74 24.40
CA LYS A 30 11.09 -3.74 23.33
C LYS A 30 11.40 -3.03 22.02
N GLN A 31 12.53 -3.35 21.43
CA GLN A 31 12.94 -2.80 20.15
C GLN A 31 11.90 -3.27 19.13
N VAL A 32 11.19 -2.33 18.50
CA VAL A 32 10.27 -2.64 17.41
C VAL A 32 11.13 -3.26 16.29
N PRO A 33 10.78 -4.45 15.79
CA PRO A 33 11.54 -5.07 14.73
C PRO A 33 11.59 -4.15 13.49
N THR A 34 12.68 -4.18 12.75
CA THR A 34 12.72 -3.58 11.41
C THR A 34 11.86 -4.40 10.45
N ARG A 35 11.46 -3.81 9.32
CA ARG A 35 10.69 -4.48 8.28
C ARG A 35 11.34 -5.82 7.87
N GLU A 36 12.61 -5.79 7.51
CA GLU A 36 13.37 -6.97 7.10
C GLU A 36 13.63 -7.94 8.26
N GLY A 37 13.83 -7.41 9.47
CA GLY A 37 14.07 -8.21 10.66
C GLY A 37 12.86 -9.00 11.16
N ALA A 38 11.65 -8.61 10.72
CA ALA A 38 10.41 -9.29 11.02
C ALA A 38 10.06 -10.40 10.01
N ILE A 39 10.69 -10.41 8.82
CA ILE A 39 10.48 -11.44 7.81
C ILE A 39 11.02 -12.78 8.36
N PRO A 40 10.23 -13.86 8.29
CA PRO A 40 10.68 -15.16 8.76
C PRO A 40 11.96 -15.63 8.07
N PRO A 41 12.92 -16.25 8.81
CA PRO A 41 14.19 -16.70 8.22
C PRO A 41 14.02 -17.80 7.16
N ASP A 42 12.88 -18.47 7.10
CA ASP A 42 12.51 -19.49 6.12
C ASP A 42 11.75 -18.91 4.91
N ALA A 43 11.45 -17.60 4.91
CA ALA A 43 10.88 -16.94 3.76
C ALA A 43 11.92 -16.84 2.65
N ALA A 44 11.56 -17.33 1.46
CA ALA A 44 12.40 -17.30 0.28
C ALA A 44 11.82 -16.30 -0.71
N LYS A 45 12.65 -15.36 -1.16
CA LYS A 45 12.26 -14.38 -2.19
C LYS A 45 11.87 -15.08 -3.49
N SER A 46 10.66 -14.81 -3.95
CA SER A 46 10.20 -15.22 -5.29
C SER A 46 10.79 -14.30 -6.36
N THR A 47 11.02 -14.83 -7.56
CA THR A 47 11.52 -14.05 -8.70
C THR A 47 10.72 -14.41 -9.95
N PRO A 48 10.73 -13.57 -11.01
CA PRO A 48 10.05 -13.91 -12.27
C PRO A 48 10.47 -15.28 -12.83
N GLU A 49 11.73 -15.70 -12.64
CA GLU A 49 12.24 -16.97 -13.13
C GLU A 49 11.73 -18.19 -12.34
N THR A 50 11.31 -17.98 -11.09
CA THR A 50 10.77 -19.03 -10.21
C THR A 50 9.27 -19.02 -10.11
N ASP A 51 8.61 -18.01 -10.71
CA ASP A 51 7.16 -17.86 -10.71
C ASP A 51 6.50 -18.84 -11.68
N ALA A 52 5.55 -19.61 -11.17
CA ALA A 52 4.76 -20.54 -11.99
C ALA A 52 3.59 -19.86 -12.71
N ASN A 53 3.24 -18.64 -12.32
CA ASN A 53 2.07 -17.90 -12.82
C ASN A 53 2.40 -16.42 -13.04
N PRO A 54 3.38 -16.10 -13.88
CA PRO A 54 3.80 -14.72 -14.09
C PRO A 54 2.65 -13.84 -14.61
N PRO A 55 2.64 -12.54 -14.29
CA PRO A 55 1.63 -11.63 -14.80
C PRO A 55 1.73 -11.52 -16.33
N GLU A 56 0.57 -11.59 -17.00
CA GLU A 56 0.46 -11.58 -18.47
C GLU A 56 -0.25 -10.30 -18.92
N VAL A 57 0.40 -9.49 -19.76
CA VAL A 57 -0.17 -8.26 -20.36
C VAL A 57 -0.98 -8.62 -21.61
N HIS A 58 -2.20 -8.07 -21.71
CA HIS A 58 -3.13 -8.25 -22.82
C HIS A 58 -3.29 -6.99 -23.70
N SER A 59 -2.65 -5.88 -23.31
CA SER A 59 -2.69 -4.61 -24.04
C SER A 59 -1.32 -4.30 -24.66
N ASN A 60 -1.31 -3.81 -25.89
CA ASN A 60 -0.09 -3.31 -26.55
C ASN A 60 0.35 -1.91 -26.07
N GLU A 61 -0.39 -1.31 -25.17
CA GLU A 61 -0.06 -0.02 -24.54
C GLU A 61 1.04 -0.16 -23.48
N PHE A 62 1.32 -1.38 -23.01
CA PHE A 62 2.29 -1.65 -21.95
C PHE A 62 3.37 -2.61 -22.38
N ARG A 63 4.56 -2.47 -21.80
CA ARG A 63 5.64 -3.47 -21.88
C ARG A 63 5.36 -4.58 -20.87
N ASP A 64 6.11 -5.69 -21.02
CA ASP A 64 6.10 -6.77 -20.02
C ASP A 64 6.44 -6.21 -18.64
N PRO A 65 5.68 -6.60 -17.59
CA PRO A 65 5.86 -6.06 -16.26
C PRO A 65 7.15 -6.56 -15.61
N VAL A 66 7.75 -5.72 -14.81
CA VAL A 66 8.94 -6.08 -14.03
C VAL A 66 8.72 -5.75 -12.55
N PRO A 67 9.23 -6.56 -11.61
CA PRO A 67 9.13 -6.25 -10.19
C PRO A 67 9.96 -5.01 -9.86
N LEU A 68 9.49 -4.21 -8.90
CA LEU A 68 10.31 -3.15 -8.33
C LEU A 68 11.52 -3.76 -7.60
N PRO A 69 12.68 -3.08 -7.64
CA PRO A 69 13.88 -3.61 -6.99
C PRO A 69 13.81 -3.46 -5.45
N TYR A 70 14.66 -4.20 -4.76
CA TYR A 70 15.02 -3.88 -3.38
C TYR A 70 15.49 -2.40 -3.29
N PRO A 71 15.13 -1.65 -2.25
CA PRO A 71 14.54 -2.09 -1.00
C PRO A 71 13.00 -2.06 -0.96
N VAL A 72 12.30 -1.78 -2.07
CA VAL A 72 10.83 -1.83 -2.08
C VAL A 72 10.36 -3.25 -1.87
N ASN A 73 10.61 -4.15 -2.81
CA ASN A 73 10.23 -5.55 -2.71
C ASN A 73 11.23 -6.36 -1.87
N THR A 74 10.70 -7.19 -0.97
CA THR A 74 11.46 -8.07 -0.07
C THR A 74 10.95 -9.51 -0.14
N ALA A 75 11.28 -10.38 0.79
CA ALA A 75 10.68 -11.70 0.93
C ALA A 75 9.42 -11.71 1.82
N GLY A 76 8.97 -10.54 2.27
CA GLY A 76 7.65 -10.32 2.83
C GLY A 76 6.62 -10.10 1.74
N ALA A 77 5.50 -9.49 2.07
CA ALA A 77 4.50 -9.10 1.07
C ALA A 77 4.36 -7.57 1.05
N GLU A 78 4.67 -7.00 -0.10
CA GLU A 78 4.42 -5.62 -0.47
C GLU A 78 3.15 -5.58 -1.32
N ASP A 79 2.11 -4.91 -0.81
CA ASP A 79 0.74 -4.95 -1.33
C ASP A 79 0.14 -3.54 -1.41
N SER A 80 -1.04 -3.39 -1.99
CA SER A 80 -1.79 -2.12 -2.08
C SER A 80 -0.94 -0.93 -2.53
N PRO A 81 -0.23 -0.98 -3.66
CA PRO A 81 0.62 0.11 -4.08
C PRO A 81 -0.18 1.35 -4.45
N PHE A 82 0.25 2.52 -4.01
CA PHE A 82 -0.23 3.81 -4.48
C PHE A 82 0.94 4.71 -4.87
N ILE A 83 1.14 4.91 -6.18
CA ILE A 83 2.18 5.80 -6.73
C ILE A 83 1.62 7.21 -6.90
N LEU A 84 2.37 8.25 -6.49
CA LEU A 84 1.99 9.62 -6.80
C LEU A 84 2.24 9.93 -8.28
N PRO A 85 1.54 10.94 -8.85
CA PRO A 85 1.66 11.29 -10.27
C PRO A 85 3.08 11.65 -10.73
N ASP A 86 3.98 12.10 -9.83
CA ASP A 86 5.38 12.36 -10.15
C ASP A 86 6.22 11.09 -10.39
N GLY A 87 5.69 9.91 -10.02
CA GLY A 87 6.37 8.63 -10.15
C GLY A 87 7.54 8.43 -9.17
N ASP A 88 7.70 9.32 -8.20
CA ASP A 88 8.84 9.35 -7.28
C ASP A 88 8.46 9.06 -5.82
N ILE A 89 7.18 9.00 -5.48
CA ILE A 89 6.69 8.66 -4.13
C ILE A 89 5.71 7.51 -4.23
N LEU A 90 6.05 6.41 -3.57
CA LEU A 90 5.25 5.18 -3.52
C LEU A 90 4.83 4.92 -2.07
N TYR A 91 3.54 4.77 -1.87
CA TYR A 91 2.95 4.23 -0.66
C TYR A 91 2.59 2.77 -0.92
N PHE A 92 2.63 1.93 0.11
CA PHE A 92 2.22 0.54 0.00
C PHE A 92 2.00 -0.09 1.37
N PHE A 93 1.17 -1.12 1.42
CA PHE A 93 1.00 -1.96 2.58
C PHE A 93 2.10 -3.02 2.63
N PHE A 94 2.57 -3.34 3.83
CA PHE A 94 3.54 -4.40 4.06
C PHE A 94 3.11 -5.32 5.19
N THR A 95 3.26 -6.64 4.99
CA THR A 95 3.24 -7.65 6.04
C THR A 95 4.46 -8.57 5.92
N PRO A 96 5.14 -8.90 7.04
CA PRO A 96 6.34 -9.74 6.99
C PRO A 96 6.05 -11.21 6.67
N ASP A 97 4.82 -11.68 6.92
CA ASP A 97 4.43 -13.08 6.71
C ASP A 97 2.93 -13.19 6.41
N VAL A 98 2.60 -13.48 5.17
CA VAL A 98 1.22 -13.68 4.70
C VAL A 98 0.51 -14.88 5.32
N ARG A 99 1.26 -15.79 5.99
CA ARG A 99 0.72 -16.96 6.70
C ARG A 99 0.13 -16.58 8.05
N VAL A 100 0.47 -15.39 8.55
CA VAL A 100 -0.02 -14.87 9.84
C VAL A 100 -1.40 -14.25 9.63
N PRO A 101 -2.44 -14.66 10.38
CA PRO A 101 -3.77 -14.07 10.25
C PRO A 101 -3.79 -12.59 10.65
N PRO A 102 -4.65 -11.75 10.03
CA PRO A 102 -4.67 -10.30 10.23
C PRO A 102 -4.78 -9.85 11.69
N GLU A 103 -5.55 -10.56 12.53
CA GLU A 103 -5.67 -10.27 13.95
C GLU A 103 -4.38 -10.46 14.76
N LYS A 104 -3.41 -11.20 14.22
CA LYS A 104 -2.05 -11.35 14.79
C LYS A 104 -1.07 -10.36 14.17
N GLN A 105 -1.24 -10.04 12.88
CA GLN A 105 -0.46 -8.99 12.22
C GLN A 105 -0.64 -7.63 12.93
N LEU A 106 -1.85 -7.35 13.42
CA LEU A 106 -2.16 -6.19 14.25
C LEU A 106 -1.18 -5.97 15.44
N LEU A 107 -0.56 -7.04 15.93
CA LEU A 107 0.28 -7.05 17.14
C LEU A 107 1.79 -7.07 16.84
N ASP A 108 2.21 -7.20 15.60
CA ASP A 108 3.63 -7.39 15.25
C ASP A 108 4.45 -6.09 15.29
N GLY A 109 3.77 -4.94 15.25
CA GLY A 109 4.41 -3.62 15.26
C GLY A 109 5.09 -3.23 13.96
N VAL A 110 4.97 -4.07 12.91
CA VAL A 110 5.63 -3.91 11.61
C VAL A 110 4.62 -3.81 10.48
N THR A 111 3.59 -4.65 10.47
CA THR A 111 2.54 -4.62 9.45
C THR A 111 1.84 -3.27 9.40
N GLY A 112 1.63 -2.72 8.19
CA GLY A 112 0.95 -1.45 7.95
C GLY A 112 1.45 -0.71 6.73
N ILE A 113 1.15 0.58 6.65
CA ILE A 113 1.48 1.45 5.52
C ILE A 113 2.94 1.89 5.58
N TYR A 114 3.60 1.83 4.43
CA TYR A 114 4.98 2.32 4.24
C TYR A 114 5.04 3.36 3.11
N ILE A 115 6.08 4.17 3.14
CA ILE A 115 6.40 5.15 2.12
C ILE A 115 7.84 4.95 1.66
N SER A 116 8.07 4.94 0.35
CA SER A 116 9.40 5.00 -0.26
C SER A 116 9.47 6.14 -1.26
N THR A 117 10.63 6.79 -1.35
CA THR A 117 10.88 7.87 -2.31
C THR A 117 11.97 7.47 -3.30
N LYS A 118 11.77 7.82 -4.56
CA LYS A 118 12.74 7.56 -5.63
C LYS A 118 13.59 8.80 -5.90
N ARG A 119 14.91 8.67 -5.84
CA ARG A 119 15.86 9.75 -6.16
C ARG A 119 16.95 9.22 -7.08
N ASN A 120 17.18 9.91 -8.19
CA ASN A 120 18.14 9.48 -9.22
C ASN A 120 17.88 8.04 -9.71
N GLY A 121 16.60 7.64 -9.80
CA GLY A 121 16.19 6.31 -10.23
C GLY A 121 16.29 5.20 -9.16
N LEU A 122 16.67 5.51 -7.93
CA LEU A 122 16.82 4.56 -6.83
C LEU A 122 15.77 4.83 -5.74
N TRP A 123 15.08 3.79 -5.31
CA TRP A 123 14.14 3.83 -4.19
C TRP A 123 14.87 3.89 -2.85
N SER A 124 14.36 4.70 -1.93
CA SER A 124 14.83 4.74 -0.53
C SER A 124 14.39 3.50 0.24
N THR A 125 15.05 3.20 1.35
CA THR A 125 14.51 2.25 2.34
C THR A 125 13.14 2.74 2.78
N PRO A 126 12.09 1.88 2.68
CA PRO A 126 10.75 2.28 3.06
C PRO A 126 10.63 2.60 4.56
N GLU A 127 9.88 3.65 4.87
CA GLU A 127 9.60 4.10 6.23
C GLU A 127 8.14 3.83 6.59
N ARG A 128 7.88 3.28 7.79
CA ARG A 128 6.52 2.99 8.25
C ARG A 128 5.79 4.29 8.62
N ILE A 129 4.55 4.41 8.16
CA ILE A 129 3.61 5.44 8.57
C ILE A 129 2.81 4.93 9.77
N ILE A 130 2.78 5.68 10.85
CA ILE A 130 2.07 5.32 12.08
C ILE A 130 0.92 6.29 12.26
N LEU A 131 -0.31 5.79 12.12
CA LEU A 131 -1.55 6.56 12.26
C LEU A 131 -2.32 6.22 13.54
N GLN A 132 -1.97 5.11 14.22
CA GLN A 132 -2.62 4.74 15.47
C GLN A 132 -2.18 5.65 16.63
N ASP A 133 -3.12 5.89 17.55
CA ASP A 133 -2.84 6.57 18.81
C ASP A 133 -1.89 5.71 19.68
N PRO A 134 -1.03 6.32 20.48
CA PRO A 134 -0.15 5.59 21.38
C PRO A 134 -0.90 4.61 22.29
N GLY A 135 -0.49 3.34 22.28
CA GLY A 135 -1.11 2.29 23.10
C GLY A 135 -2.45 1.77 22.60
N ARG A 136 -2.92 2.21 21.43
CA ARG A 136 -4.09 1.66 20.74
C ARG A 136 -3.70 0.76 19.60
N LEU A 137 -4.55 -0.21 19.29
CA LEU A 137 -4.36 -1.13 18.18
C LEU A 137 -5.04 -0.58 16.92
N ALA A 138 -4.30 -0.60 15.81
CA ALA A 138 -4.83 -0.35 14.48
C ALA A 138 -4.01 -1.13 13.43
N LEU A 139 -4.71 -1.70 12.45
CA LEU A 139 -4.13 -2.27 11.24
C LEU A 139 -4.56 -1.37 10.08
N ASP A 140 -3.64 -0.50 9.65
CA ASP A 140 -3.86 0.52 8.64
C ASP A 140 -3.31 0.05 7.30
N GLY A 141 -4.06 0.24 6.21
CA GLY A 141 -3.68 -0.14 4.85
C GLY A 141 -4.59 0.50 3.81
N CYS A 142 -4.48 0.09 2.55
CA CYS A 142 -5.32 0.54 1.45
C CYS A 142 -5.30 2.07 1.31
N GLU A 143 -4.13 2.64 1.26
CA GLU A 143 -3.96 4.09 1.29
C GLU A 143 -4.10 4.74 -0.08
N PHE A 144 -4.70 5.91 -0.08
CA PHE A 144 -4.77 6.86 -1.19
C PHE A 144 -4.38 8.24 -0.70
N VAL A 145 -3.50 8.92 -1.41
CA VAL A 145 -2.99 10.25 -1.02
C VAL A 145 -3.26 11.28 -2.10
N ARG A 146 -3.86 12.41 -1.69
CA ARG A 146 -4.01 13.59 -2.55
C ARG A 146 -3.70 14.87 -1.79
N GLY A 147 -2.66 15.57 -2.25
CA GLY A 147 -2.16 16.75 -1.54
C GLY A 147 -1.67 16.39 -0.14
N ASN A 148 -2.26 17.01 0.87
CA ASN A 148 -1.95 16.76 2.28
C ASN A 148 -2.98 15.86 2.98
N VAL A 149 -3.84 15.19 2.26
CA VAL A 149 -4.86 14.28 2.78
C VAL A 149 -4.56 12.85 2.36
N MET A 150 -4.49 11.94 3.34
CA MET A 150 -4.50 10.50 3.12
C MET A 150 -5.88 9.97 3.44
N TRP A 151 -6.42 9.13 2.57
CA TRP A 151 -7.51 8.22 2.87
C TRP A 151 -6.93 6.83 3.06
N PHE A 152 -7.46 6.08 3.99
CA PHE A 152 -6.96 4.73 4.28
C PHE A 152 -8.05 3.86 4.90
N CYS A 153 -7.89 2.55 4.76
CA CYS A 153 -8.70 1.56 5.48
C CYS A 153 -8.02 1.22 6.80
N SER A 154 -8.82 0.97 7.83
CA SER A 154 -8.29 0.51 9.10
C SER A 154 -9.25 -0.41 9.84
N ALA A 155 -8.70 -1.51 10.38
CA ALA A 155 -9.30 -2.23 11.49
C ALA A 155 -8.72 -1.65 12.79
N ARG A 156 -9.53 -0.92 13.55
CA ARG A 156 -9.06 -0.04 14.61
C ARG A 156 -9.86 -0.22 15.90
N GLU A 157 -9.17 -0.17 17.03
CA GLU A 157 -9.80 -0.26 18.35
C GLU A 157 -10.89 0.80 18.51
N GLY A 158 -12.10 0.38 18.93
CA GLY A 158 -13.27 1.23 19.03
C GLY A 158 -14.22 1.21 17.83
N TYR A 159 -13.82 0.55 16.74
CA TYR A 159 -14.63 0.38 15.54
C TYR A 159 -14.84 -1.10 15.22
N THR A 160 -15.94 -1.44 14.55
CA THR A 160 -16.23 -2.82 14.14
C THR A 160 -15.86 -3.00 12.68
N GLY A 161 -15.04 -4.03 12.39
CA GLY A 161 -14.60 -4.35 11.02
C GLY A 161 -13.60 -3.35 10.46
N VAL A 162 -13.48 -3.34 9.13
CA VAL A 162 -12.62 -2.43 8.38
C VAL A 162 -13.44 -1.21 7.95
N ASN A 163 -12.93 -0.01 8.19
CA ASN A 163 -13.60 1.24 7.88
C ASN A 163 -12.65 2.21 7.17
N LEU A 164 -13.22 3.18 6.45
CA LEU A 164 -12.49 4.28 5.83
C LEU A 164 -12.24 5.40 6.84
N PHE A 165 -11.02 5.90 6.81
CA PHE A 165 -10.54 7.02 7.61
C PHE A 165 -9.78 8.02 6.73
N THR A 166 -9.57 9.21 7.25
CA THR A 166 -8.67 10.22 6.67
C THR A 166 -7.61 10.62 7.66
N ALA A 167 -6.44 11.08 7.18
CA ALA A 167 -5.40 11.71 7.98
C ALA A 167 -4.83 12.91 7.23
N MET A 168 -4.21 13.83 7.98
CA MET A 168 -3.60 15.05 7.44
C MET A 168 -2.07 14.96 7.51
N PHE A 169 -1.40 15.43 6.47
CA PHE A 169 0.05 15.61 6.49
C PHE A 169 0.39 17.00 6.97
N GLU A 170 0.98 17.09 8.17
CA GLU A 170 1.38 18.34 8.81
C GLU A 170 2.71 18.17 9.54
N ASP A 171 3.58 19.18 9.51
CA ASP A 171 4.90 19.18 10.14
C ASP A 171 5.74 17.94 9.81
N GLY A 172 5.68 17.49 8.54
CA GLY A 172 6.47 16.36 8.04
C GLY A 172 5.97 14.97 8.45
N ARG A 173 4.76 14.84 8.94
CA ARG A 173 4.16 13.55 9.34
C ARG A 173 2.67 13.52 9.11
N TRP A 174 2.13 12.30 8.94
CA TRP A 174 0.70 12.02 8.93
C TRP A 174 0.17 11.99 10.37
N ARG A 175 -0.98 12.63 10.59
CA ARG A 175 -1.63 12.73 11.91
C ARG A 175 -3.11 13.12 11.78
N ASP A 176 -3.77 13.30 12.93
CA ASP A 176 -5.16 13.81 13.03
C ASP A 176 -6.13 13.00 12.18
N TRP A 177 -6.12 11.68 12.40
CA TRP A 177 -7.01 10.78 11.70
C TRP A 177 -8.48 10.99 12.10
N HIS A 178 -9.38 10.86 11.13
CA HIS A 178 -10.81 10.99 11.31
C HIS A 178 -11.56 9.86 10.64
N TYR A 179 -12.64 9.39 11.29
CA TYR A 179 -13.57 8.43 10.70
C TYR A 179 -14.34 9.10 9.56
N ALA A 180 -14.42 8.42 8.40
CA ALA A 180 -15.02 9.00 7.20
C ALA A 180 -16.56 9.02 7.17
N GLY A 181 -17.19 8.69 8.30
CA GLY A 181 -18.64 8.76 8.48
C GLY A 181 -19.41 7.50 8.12
N ASP A 182 -20.61 7.38 8.68
CA ASP A 182 -21.47 6.20 8.55
C ASP A 182 -22.00 5.98 7.13
N THR A 183 -22.18 7.04 6.33
CA THR A 183 -22.66 6.93 4.94
C THR A 183 -21.78 6.02 4.11
N LEU A 184 -20.45 6.07 4.33
CA LEU A 184 -19.49 5.24 3.61
C LEU A 184 -19.28 3.87 4.29
N ASN A 185 -19.26 3.82 5.62
CA ASN A 185 -18.73 2.70 6.39
C ASN A 185 -19.78 1.78 7.01
N LYS A 186 -20.95 2.30 7.39
CA LYS A 186 -21.88 1.58 8.25
C LYS A 186 -22.33 0.24 7.70
N GLU A 187 -22.17 -0.81 8.50
CA GLU A 187 -22.64 -2.19 8.26
C GLU A 187 -22.01 -2.90 7.05
N TYR A 188 -20.96 -2.34 6.45
CA TYR A 188 -20.39 -2.86 5.22
C TYR A 188 -18.90 -3.16 5.37
N GLN A 189 -18.46 -4.20 4.69
CA GLN A 189 -17.06 -4.37 4.41
C GLN A 189 -16.70 -3.38 3.30
N VAL A 190 -15.82 -2.44 3.62
CA VAL A 190 -15.31 -1.44 2.69
C VAL A 190 -13.81 -1.60 2.60
N GLY A 191 -13.28 -1.32 1.44
CA GLY A 191 -11.83 -1.36 1.20
C GLY A 191 -11.48 -0.39 0.10
N GLU A 192 -10.26 -0.41 -0.29
CA GLU A 192 -9.57 0.49 -1.20
C GLU A 192 -10.44 1.43 -2.00
N MET A 193 -10.04 2.68 -1.99
CA MET A 193 -10.79 3.76 -2.58
C MET A 193 -9.89 4.66 -3.41
N HIS A 194 -10.51 5.37 -4.33
CA HIS A 194 -9.87 6.47 -5.07
C HIS A 194 -10.85 7.63 -5.28
N ILE A 195 -10.34 8.86 -5.19
CA ILE A 195 -11.16 10.06 -5.32
C ILE A 195 -10.81 10.76 -6.64
N SER A 196 -11.85 11.22 -7.36
CA SER A 196 -11.68 12.06 -8.55
C SER A 196 -10.86 13.33 -8.25
N VAL A 197 -10.16 13.85 -9.25
CA VAL A 197 -9.26 15.02 -9.08
C VAL A 197 -9.92 16.23 -8.46
N ASP A 198 -11.20 16.44 -8.78
CA ASP A 198 -12.03 17.54 -8.25
C ASP A 198 -12.56 17.27 -6.83
N GLY A 199 -12.30 16.06 -6.28
CA GLY A 199 -12.76 15.66 -4.94
C GLY A 199 -14.27 15.40 -4.85
N SER A 200 -14.99 15.35 -5.97
CA SER A 200 -16.46 15.24 -6.00
C SER A 200 -16.97 13.81 -5.99
N LYS A 201 -16.14 12.81 -6.36
CA LYS A 201 -16.53 11.40 -6.45
C LYS A 201 -15.53 10.50 -5.76
N LEU A 202 -16.03 9.65 -4.86
CA LEU A 202 -15.27 8.59 -4.20
C LEU A 202 -15.68 7.25 -4.78
N TYR A 203 -14.77 6.56 -5.43
CA TYR A 203 -14.91 5.17 -5.86
C TYR A 203 -14.30 4.26 -4.82
N PHE A 204 -14.98 3.17 -4.48
CA PHE A 204 -14.49 2.18 -3.50
C PHE A 204 -15.17 0.85 -3.70
N HIS A 205 -14.62 -0.23 -3.17
CA HIS A 205 -15.31 -1.50 -3.19
C HIS A 205 -16.09 -1.75 -1.89
N SER A 206 -17.18 -2.48 -1.99
CA SER A 206 -18.00 -2.83 -0.84
C SER A 206 -18.85 -4.07 -1.10
N SER A 207 -19.14 -4.82 -0.02
CA SER A 207 -20.05 -5.95 -0.02
C SER A 207 -21.52 -5.57 0.28
N ARG A 208 -21.88 -4.29 0.16
CA ARG A 208 -23.23 -3.80 0.44
C ARG A 208 -24.29 -4.41 -0.47
N ALA A 209 -25.51 -4.52 0.05
CA ALA A 209 -26.64 -5.06 -0.71
C ALA A 209 -26.94 -4.22 -1.98
N GLY A 210 -27.36 -4.89 -3.05
CA GLY A 210 -27.66 -4.27 -4.34
C GLY A 210 -26.53 -4.35 -5.36
N GLY A 211 -25.42 -5.04 -5.03
CA GLY A 211 -24.36 -5.38 -5.97
C GLY A 211 -24.71 -6.57 -6.86
N LYS A 212 -23.79 -6.95 -7.75
CA LYS A 212 -23.87 -8.08 -8.66
C LYS A 212 -23.06 -9.27 -8.18
N GLY A 213 -21.86 -9.01 -7.59
CA GLY A 213 -20.95 -9.98 -6.99
C GLY A 213 -21.01 -9.97 -5.46
N GLN A 214 -19.98 -10.54 -4.83
CA GLN A 214 -19.79 -10.43 -3.38
C GLN A 214 -19.14 -9.09 -3.01
N LEU A 215 -18.22 -8.64 -3.87
CA LEU A 215 -17.62 -7.30 -3.84
C LEU A 215 -17.89 -6.61 -5.16
N ASP A 216 -18.33 -5.39 -5.09
CA ASP A 216 -18.61 -4.52 -6.24
C ASP A 216 -17.97 -3.16 -6.05
N ILE A 217 -17.75 -2.43 -7.16
CA ILE A 217 -17.33 -1.04 -7.14
C ILE A 217 -18.55 -0.14 -6.97
N TRP A 218 -18.47 0.76 -6.02
CA TRP A 218 -19.47 1.77 -5.71
C TRP A 218 -18.88 3.17 -5.87
N VAL A 219 -19.74 4.13 -6.16
CA VAL A 219 -19.37 5.54 -6.20
C VAL A 219 -20.28 6.34 -5.29
N SER A 220 -19.67 7.20 -4.45
CA SER A 220 -20.39 8.23 -3.69
C SER A 220 -20.03 9.59 -4.24
N GLU A 221 -21.03 10.43 -4.46
CA GLU A 221 -20.84 11.82 -4.85
C GLU A 221 -20.81 12.71 -3.61
N LYS A 222 -20.03 13.78 -3.66
CA LYS A 222 -19.97 14.79 -2.60
C LYS A 222 -20.84 15.99 -2.99
N MET A 223 -21.88 16.24 -2.21
CA MET A 223 -22.78 17.39 -2.40
C MET A 223 -22.82 18.23 -1.14
N ASP A 224 -22.63 19.54 -1.27
CA ASP A 224 -22.60 20.47 -0.14
C ASP A 224 -21.64 20.09 1.00
N GLY A 225 -20.52 19.42 0.63
CA GLY A 225 -19.50 18.96 1.56
C GLY A 225 -19.73 17.56 2.15
N GLU A 226 -20.90 16.94 1.92
CA GLU A 226 -21.31 15.67 2.48
C GLU A 226 -21.34 14.54 1.44
N TRP A 227 -20.81 13.35 1.79
CA TRP A 227 -20.90 12.17 0.95
C TRP A 227 -22.33 11.65 0.87
N GLN A 228 -22.81 11.43 -0.34
CA GLN A 228 -24.15 10.90 -0.60
C GLN A 228 -24.16 9.36 -0.53
N THR A 229 -25.37 8.79 -0.45
CA THR A 229 -25.55 7.33 -0.49
C THR A 229 -24.87 6.75 -1.71
N PRO A 230 -23.93 5.80 -1.55
CA PRO A 230 -23.20 5.21 -2.66
C PRO A 230 -24.10 4.48 -3.65
N GLN A 231 -23.77 4.59 -4.93
CA GLN A 231 -24.44 3.94 -6.03
C GLN A 231 -23.54 2.88 -6.65
N ASN A 232 -24.14 1.73 -7.05
CA ASN A 232 -23.42 0.68 -7.76
C ASN A 232 -22.97 1.17 -9.14
N VAL A 233 -21.71 0.91 -9.51
CA VAL A 233 -21.21 1.24 -10.86
C VAL A 233 -21.53 0.06 -11.78
N GLU A 234 -22.82 -0.08 -12.13
CA GLU A 234 -23.38 -1.27 -12.79
C GLU A 234 -22.67 -1.68 -14.08
N SER A 235 -22.17 -0.71 -14.87
CA SER A 235 -21.51 -0.98 -16.16
C SER A 235 -20.17 -1.67 -16.02
N VAL A 236 -19.50 -1.52 -14.87
CA VAL A 236 -18.20 -2.18 -14.60
C VAL A 236 -18.32 -3.41 -13.73
N ASN A 237 -19.39 -3.55 -12.93
CA ASN A 237 -19.58 -4.70 -12.05
C ASN A 237 -20.17 -5.91 -12.76
N SER A 238 -19.80 -7.12 -12.31
CA SER A 238 -20.22 -8.42 -12.83
C SER A 238 -20.62 -9.37 -11.68
N PRO A 239 -21.02 -10.62 -11.95
CA PRO A 239 -21.22 -11.62 -10.89
C PRO A 239 -19.93 -12.05 -10.17
N GLU A 240 -18.77 -11.70 -10.70
CA GLU A 240 -17.48 -11.91 -10.05
C GLU A 240 -17.23 -10.81 -8.97
N ASN A 241 -16.07 -10.84 -8.34
CA ASN A 241 -15.67 -9.79 -7.42
C ASN A 241 -14.92 -8.69 -8.17
N GLU A 242 -15.34 -7.44 -7.99
CA GLU A 242 -14.64 -6.24 -8.44
C GLU A 242 -14.23 -5.40 -7.24
N GLY A 243 -13.01 -4.82 -7.32
CA GLY A 243 -12.51 -3.95 -6.25
C GLY A 243 -11.26 -3.18 -6.65
N TRP A 244 -10.67 -2.51 -5.68
CA TRP A 244 -9.42 -1.75 -5.84
C TRP A 244 -9.49 -0.76 -7.00
N PRO A 245 -10.47 0.17 -6.98
CA PRO A 245 -10.66 1.12 -8.07
C PRO A 245 -9.59 2.21 -8.06
N PHE A 246 -9.12 2.58 -9.25
CA PHE A 246 -8.30 3.76 -9.49
C PHE A 246 -8.93 4.56 -10.63
N ILE A 247 -9.21 5.86 -10.42
CA ILE A 247 -9.71 6.78 -11.43
C ILE A 247 -8.59 7.71 -11.89
N THR A 248 -8.36 7.85 -13.19
CA THR A 248 -7.37 8.78 -13.74
C THR A 248 -7.74 10.24 -13.41
N ASP A 249 -6.73 11.12 -13.35
CA ASP A 249 -6.93 12.54 -13.00
C ASP A 249 -7.85 13.28 -13.97
N ASP A 250 -7.88 12.89 -15.24
CA ASP A 250 -8.82 13.42 -16.23
C ASP A 250 -10.24 12.83 -16.11
N GLY A 251 -10.42 11.84 -15.22
CA GLY A 251 -11.68 11.11 -15.05
C GLY A 251 -12.05 10.23 -16.25
N GLY A 252 -11.11 10.00 -17.16
CA GLY A 252 -11.33 9.29 -18.42
C GLY A 252 -11.28 7.78 -18.33
N GLU A 253 -10.57 7.23 -17.34
CA GLU A 253 -10.40 5.81 -17.19
C GLU A 253 -10.62 5.36 -15.72
N LEU A 254 -11.36 4.28 -15.55
CA LEU A 254 -11.54 3.57 -14.27
C LEU A 254 -10.83 2.22 -14.38
N TRP A 255 -9.80 2.07 -13.58
CA TRP A 255 -9.00 0.86 -13.45
C TRP A 255 -9.44 0.11 -12.20
N PHE A 256 -9.42 -1.22 -12.23
CA PHE A 256 -9.85 -2.03 -11.09
C PHE A 256 -9.38 -3.47 -11.21
N THR A 257 -9.42 -4.17 -10.09
CA THR A 257 -9.22 -5.63 -10.04
C THR A 257 -10.55 -6.33 -10.20
N ARG A 258 -10.58 -7.41 -11.00
CA ARG A 258 -11.70 -8.36 -11.11
C ARG A 258 -11.18 -9.78 -11.01
N THR A 259 -11.95 -10.67 -10.40
CA THR A 259 -11.68 -12.10 -10.52
C THR A 259 -11.89 -12.54 -11.97
N TYR A 260 -10.85 -13.07 -12.60
CA TYR A 260 -10.89 -13.59 -13.97
C TYR A 260 -10.24 -14.98 -14.02
N LYS A 261 -10.99 -15.98 -14.48
CA LYS A 261 -10.54 -17.39 -14.48
C LYS A 261 -10.02 -17.87 -13.12
N GLY A 262 -10.61 -17.37 -12.04
CA GLY A 262 -10.28 -17.75 -10.66
C GLY A 262 -9.09 -17.03 -10.04
N THR A 263 -8.51 -16.04 -10.72
CA THR A 263 -7.40 -15.22 -10.20
C THR A 263 -7.71 -13.72 -10.27
N PRO A 264 -7.16 -12.88 -9.38
CA PRO A 264 -7.24 -11.45 -9.56
C PRO A 264 -6.55 -11.02 -10.85
N SER A 265 -7.19 -10.09 -11.58
CA SER A 265 -6.71 -9.56 -12.85
C SER A 265 -7.14 -8.11 -12.99
N ILE A 266 -6.34 -7.31 -13.68
CA ILE A 266 -6.53 -5.86 -13.83
C ILE A 266 -7.35 -5.59 -15.08
N PHE A 267 -8.41 -4.82 -14.89
CA PHE A 267 -9.31 -4.34 -15.93
C PHE A 267 -9.32 -2.82 -15.98
N ARG A 268 -9.68 -2.30 -17.14
CA ARG A 268 -9.89 -0.88 -17.39
C ARG A 268 -11.21 -0.65 -18.10
N SER A 269 -11.97 0.37 -17.69
CA SER A 269 -13.10 0.94 -18.42
C SER A 269 -12.82 2.37 -18.78
N ARG A 270 -13.15 2.78 -20.01
CA ARG A 270 -13.03 4.16 -20.47
C ARG A 270 -14.37 4.88 -20.38
N ARG A 271 -14.34 6.16 -20.08
CA ARG A 271 -15.53 6.97 -20.01
C ARG A 271 -16.03 7.31 -21.43
N ILE A 272 -17.30 7.02 -21.69
CA ILE A 272 -17.99 7.34 -22.97
C ILE A 272 -19.24 8.16 -22.63
N GLY A 273 -19.12 9.48 -22.74
CA GLY A 273 -20.15 10.39 -22.23
C GLY A 273 -20.26 10.28 -20.71
N ASP A 274 -21.43 9.94 -20.20
CA ASP A 274 -21.67 9.77 -18.76
C ASP A 274 -21.54 8.33 -18.28
N GLU A 275 -21.26 7.37 -19.16
CA GLU A 275 -21.18 5.96 -18.88
C GLU A 275 -19.75 5.41 -18.98
N TRP A 276 -19.51 4.24 -18.39
CA TRP A 276 -18.28 3.48 -18.54
C TRP A 276 -18.41 2.46 -19.66
N SER A 277 -17.36 2.32 -20.48
CA SER A 277 -17.27 1.26 -21.50
C SER A 277 -17.31 -0.14 -20.87
N PHE A 278 -17.53 -1.16 -21.69
CA PHE A 278 -17.29 -2.53 -21.27
C PHE A 278 -15.82 -2.68 -20.84
N PRO A 279 -15.57 -3.37 -19.68
CA PRO A 279 -14.22 -3.52 -19.15
C PRO A 279 -13.27 -4.32 -20.07
N GLU A 280 -12.08 -3.77 -20.27
CA GLU A 280 -10.98 -4.37 -21.03
C GLU A 280 -10.00 -5.04 -20.07
N LEU A 281 -9.60 -6.29 -20.33
CA LEU A 281 -8.57 -6.98 -19.58
C LEU A 281 -7.18 -6.43 -19.95
N ILE A 282 -6.42 -5.97 -18.97
CA ILE A 282 -5.09 -5.38 -19.19
C ILE A 282 -3.97 -6.31 -18.70
N VAL A 283 -4.06 -6.82 -17.47
CA VAL A 283 -3.08 -7.77 -16.90
C VAL A 283 -3.82 -8.90 -16.22
N SER A 284 -3.43 -10.14 -16.46
CA SER A 284 -3.98 -11.32 -15.79
C SER A 284 -2.93 -12.05 -14.95
N SER A 285 -3.34 -13.14 -14.30
CA SER A 285 -2.49 -14.01 -13.48
C SER A 285 -2.04 -13.37 -12.17
N PHE A 286 -2.92 -13.38 -11.17
CA PHE A 286 -2.63 -12.91 -9.81
C PHE A 286 -2.13 -11.47 -9.73
N ALA A 287 -2.56 -10.63 -10.67
CA ALA A 287 -2.30 -9.20 -10.72
C ALA A 287 -3.50 -8.40 -10.21
N GLY A 288 -3.28 -7.44 -9.33
CA GLY A 288 -4.34 -6.64 -8.75
C GLY A 288 -3.90 -5.25 -8.31
N GLU A 289 -4.87 -4.46 -7.82
CA GLU A 289 -4.61 -3.20 -7.13
C GLU A 289 -3.85 -2.18 -7.99
N PRO A 290 -4.44 -1.81 -9.15
CA PRO A 290 -3.78 -0.95 -10.12
C PRO A 290 -3.68 0.50 -9.63
N THR A 291 -2.53 1.13 -9.86
CA THR A 291 -2.31 2.57 -9.72
C THR A 291 -1.41 3.06 -10.84
N LEU A 292 -1.57 4.31 -11.28
CA LEU A 292 -0.80 4.87 -12.39
C LEU A 292 -0.06 6.14 -11.95
N ASP A 293 1.15 6.31 -12.47
CA ASP A 293 1.84 7.59 -12.40
C ASP A 293 1.40 8.54 -13.53
N GLY A 294 1.89 9.78 -13.53
CA GLY A 294 1.54 10.80 -14.53
C GLY A 294 2.09 10.53 -15.94
N GLU A 295 2.99 9.56 -16.10
CA GLU A 295 3.47 9.07 -17.41
C GLU A 295 2.59 7.92 -17.93
N GLY A 296 1.63 7.45 -17.14
CA GLY A 296 0.73 6.34 -17.44
C GLY A 296 1.36 4.98 -17.22
N ASN A 297 2.48 4.88 -16.51
CA ASN A 297 3.04 3.59 -16.11
C ASN A 297 2.12 2.96 -15.08
N LEU A 298 1.79 1.68 -15.28
CA LEU A 298 0.89 0.91 -14.43
C LEU A 298 1.71 0.20 -13.34
N TYR A 299 1.50 0.58 -12.09
CA TYR A 299 1.99 -0.13 -10.91
C TYR A 299 0.87 -1.01 -10.37
N PHE A 300 1.21 -2.18 -9.86
CA PHE A 300 0.24 -3.14 -9.35
C PHE A 300 0.91 -4.18 -8.46
N VAL A 301 0.12 -4.90 -7.65
CA VAL A 301 0.62 -6.06 -6.90
C VAL A 301 0.52 -7.32 -7.73
N HIS A 302 1.54 -8.17 -7.65
CA HIS A 302 1.52 -9.55 -8.11
C HIS A 302 1.72 -10.52 -6.95
N HIS A 303 0.77 -11.45 -6.79
CA HIS A 303 0.76 -12.42 -5.71
C HIS A 303 1.38 -13.74 -6.14
N PHE A 304 2.41 -14.19 -5.44
CA PHE A 304 3.05 -15.47 -5.71
C PHE A 304 2.36 -16.62 -4.98
N PHE A 305 1.90 -17.60 -5.74
CA PHE A 305 1.27 -18.79 -5.21
C PHE A 305 2.11 -20.04 -5.49
N ARG A 306 2.20 -20.92 -4.48
CA ARG A 306 2.77 -22.26 -4.64
C ARG A 306 1.85 -23.25 -3.97
N ASP A 307 1.44 -24.30 -4.72
CA ASP A 307 0.52 -25.34 -4.25
C ASP A 307 -0.81 -24.76 -3.70
N GLY A 308 -1.32 -23.70 -4.34
CA GLY A 308 -2.55 -23.01 -3.93
C GLY A 308 -2.43 -22.14 -2.67
N ILE A 309 -1.23 -21.94 -2.15
CA ILE A 309 -0.97 -21.12 -0.96
C ILE A 309 -0.16 -19.89 -1.39
N MET A 310 -0.67 -18.71 -1.02
CA MET A 310 0.07 -17.45 -1.17
C MET A 310 1.35 -17.49 -0.35
N ARG A 311 2.46 -17.10 -0.93
CA ARG A 311 3.79 -17.10 -0.30
C ARG A 311 4.31 -15.71 -0.06
N GLU A 312 4.03 -14.81 -0.99
CA GLU A 312 4.63 -13.50 -1.08
C GLU A 312 3.79 -12.63 -2.02
N ALA A 313 3.94 -11.33 -1.96
CA ALA A 313 3.44 -10.38 -2.93
C ALA A 313 4.49 -9.31 -3.22
N ASP A 314 4.59 -8.90 -4.48
CA ASP A 314 5.52 -7.89 -4.95
C ASP A 314 4.81 -6.80 -5.75
N ILE A 315 5.32 -5.60 -5.64
CA ILE A 315 4.89 -4.50 -6.50
C ILE A 315 5.64 -4.60 -7.83
N TYR A 316 4.88 -4.63 -8.92
CA TYR A 316 5.35 -4.65 -10.29
C TYR A 316 5.05 -3.32 -10.98
N VAL A 317 5.79 -3.03 -12.05
CA VAL A 317 5.51 -1.92 -12.97
C VAL A 317 5.49 -2.42 -14.40
N ALA A 318 4.42 -2.08 -15.13
CA ALA A 318 4.32 -2.20 -16.59
C ALA A 318 4.46 -0.80 -17.19
N TYR A 319 5.58 -0.56 -17.86
CA TYR A 319 5.86 0.74 -18.46
C TYR A 319 4.98 1.00 -19.68
N HIS A 320 4.35 2.16 -19.71
CA HIS A 320 3.53 2.60 -20.84
C HIS A 320 4.40 2.82 -22.09
N VAL A 321 3.95 2.31 -23.23
CA VAL A 321 4.61 2.50 -24.52
C VAL A 321 4.22 3.86 -25.07
N SER A 322 4.95 4.92 -24.71
CA SER A 322 4.69 6.25 -25.24
C SER A 322 4.84 6.27 -26.77
N GLN A 323 3.93 6.95 -27.48
CA GLN A 323 3.97 7.07 -28.94
C GLN A 323 5.28 7.64 -29.48
N ASN A 324 6.03 8.41 -28.68
CA ASN A 324 7.35 8.93 -29.04
C ASN A 324 8.44 7.83 -29.18
N THR A 325 8.31 6.72 -28.45
CA THR A 325 9.26 5.59 -28.59
C THR A 325 9.01 4.80 -29.88
N ALA A 326 7.76 4.73 -30.35
CA ALA A 326 7.43 4.13 -31.64
C ALA A 326 8.02 4.92 -32.82
N TYR A 327 7.97 6.25 -32.76
CA TYR A 327 8.56 7.11 -33.80
C TYR A 327 10.10 7.00 -33.85
N HIS A 328 10.76 6.93 -32.73
CA HIS A 328 12.22 6.72 -32.69
C HIS A 328 12.65 5.31 -33.08
N SER A 329 11.85 4.30 -32.79
CA SER A 329 12.10 2.92 -33.22
C SER A 329 11.90 2.76 -34.74
N ILE A 330 10.85 3.34 -35.30
CA ILE A 330 10.55 3.34 -36.72
C ILE A 330 11.59 4.15 -37.47
N SER A 331 11.99 5.34 -37.00
CA SER A 331 13.01 6.16 -37.64
C SER A 331 14.40 5.51 -37.59
N ARG A 332 14.77 4.77 -36.52
CA ARG A 332 15.98 3.96 -36.47
C ARG A 332 15.93 2.76 -37.42
N LEU A 333 14.78 2.08 -37.52
CA LEU A 333 14.60 0.99 -38.48
C LEU A 333 14.72 1.51 -39.95
N PHE A 334 14.07 2.61 -40.28
CA PHE A 334 14.18 3.26 -41.58
C PHE A 334 15.60 3.74 -41.88
N ALA A 335 16.30 4.33 -40.90
CA ALA A 335 17.69 4.73 -41.04
C ALA A 335 18.64 3.53 -41.23
N GLN A 336 18.35 2.38 -40.61
CA GLN A 336 19.08 1.13 -40.87
C GLN A 336 18.78 0.55 -42.25
N MET A 337 17.53 0.51 -42.67
CA MET A 337 17.14 0.04 -44.03
C MET A 337 17.76 0.90 -45.14
N MET A 338 17.79 2.23 -44.96
CA MET A 338 18.42 3.14 -45.94
C MET A 338 19.95 2.95 -46.03
N LYS A 339 20.62 2.57 -44.93
CA LYS A 339 22.06 2.25 -44.94
C LYS A 339 22.39 0.93 -45.64
N PHE A 340 21.44 0.03 -45.76
CA PHE A 340 21.61 -1.21 -46.52
C PHE A 340 21.43 -1.02 -48.06
N HIS A 341 20.66 0.00 -48.49
CA HIS A 341 20.44 0.27 -49.93
C HIS A 341 21.50 1.14 -50.56
N THR A 342 22.44 1.71 -49.81
CA THR A 342 23.56 2.51 -50.36
C THR A 342 24.89 1.76 -50.43
N LYS A 343 24.87 0.42 -50.26
CA LYS A 343 26.04 -0.45 -50.34
C LYS A 343 25.92 -1.55 -51.41
N ILE A 344 25.10 -1.31 -52.46
CA ILE A 344 25.08 -2.13 -53.68
C ILE A 344 25.56 -1.27 -54.84
#